data_bb7e353a1293030dfe6af19960c58b80
#
_entry.id   bb7e353a1293030dfe6af19960c58b80
#
_cell.length_a   1.000
_cell.length_b   1.000
_cell.length_c   1.000
_cell.angle_alpha   90.00
_cell.angle_beta   90.00
_cell.angle_gamma   90.00
#
_symmetry.space_group_name_H-M   'P 1'
#
loop_
_entity.id
_entity.type
_entity.pdbx_description
1 polymer ?
#
loop_
_entity_poly.entity_id
_entity_poly.type
_entity_poly.pdbx_seq_one_letter_code
_entity_poly.pdbx_strand_id
1 'polypeptide(L)'
;LGAVVNQRPDLCRLVMNYVPFVDVINTMLDDTLPLTVGEYIEWGNPNIEEEFNWMLAYSPYDNLEAKDYPSTLVRTGFNDSQVMYWEPAKYVARKRRIKTDSNPLLFITDLSSGHGGASGRYDAMRDLSWDYTWLCDQLDVKI
;
A
#
# COMPACT_ATOMS: atom_id res chain seq x y z
N LEU A 1 6.93 1.65 -3.47
CA LEU A 1 6.72 0.34 -4.11
C LEU A 1 5.47 0.35 -5.01
N GLY A 2 4.34 0.94 -4.61
CA GLY A 2 3.11 1.01 -5.43
C GLY A 2 3.30 1.60 -6.81
N ALA A 3 4.04 2.70 -6.94
CA ALA A 3 4.35 3.32 -8.22
C ALA A 3 5.17 2.38 -9.13
N VAL A 4 6.19 1.71 -8.57
CA VAL A 4 6.99 0.74 -9.33
C VAL A 4 6.13 -0.40 -9.89
N VAL A 5 5.22 -0.92 -9.08
CA VAL A 5 4.32 -2.01 -9.50
C VAL A 5 3.33 -1.56 -10.59
N ASN A 6 2.89 -0.31 -10.56
CA ASN A 6 2.07 0.25 -11.64
C ASN A 6 2.84 0.42 -12.95
N GLN A 7 4.09 0.91 -12.87
CA GLN A 7 4.93 1.18 -14.04
C GLN A 7 5.53 -0.10 -14.63
N ARG A 8 6.01 -0.99 -13.76
CA ARG A 8 6.73 -2.22 -14.13
C ARG A 8 6.26 -3.42 -13.29
N PRO A 9 5.03 -3.91 -13.53
CA PRO A 9 4.48 -5.07 -12.81
C PRO A 9 5.28 -6.37 -13.08
N ASP A 10 6.04 -6.40 -14.14
CA ASP A 10 6.89 -7.52 -14.56
C ASP A 10 8.16 -7.70 -13.72
N LEU A 11 8.55 -6.71 -12.92
CA LEU A 11 9.81 -6.75 -12.15
C LEU A 11 9.80 -7.73 -10.99
N CYS A 12 8.62 -8.12 -10.50
CA CYS A 12 8.53 -9.02 -9.34
C CYS A 12 7.36 -9.99 -9.47
N ARG A 13 7.56 -11.20 -8.97
CA ARG A 13 6.53 -12.23 -8.93
C ARG A 13 5.47 -11.94 -7.87
N LEU A 14 5.89 -11.32 -6.77
CA LEU A 14 5.00 -10.94 -5.68
C LEU A 14 5.43 -9.64 -5.02
N VAL A 15 4.49 -9.02 -4.30
CA VAL A 15 4.69 -7.77 -3.57
C VAL A 15 4.06 -7.87 -2.20
N MET A 16 4.79 -7.47 -1.18
CA MET A 16 4.30 -7.34 0.20
C MET A 16 4.38 -5.87 0.60
N ASN A 17 3.25 -5.23 0.79
CA ASN A 17 3.12 -3.83 1.17
C ASN A 17 2.61 -3.72 2.60
N TYR A 18 3.41 -3.14 3.47
CA TYR A 18 3.04 -2.83 4.85
C TYR A 18 2.79 -1.33 4.97
N VAL A 19 1.63 -0.98 5.52
CA VAL A 19 1.20 0.42 5.74
C VAL A 19 1.53 1.34 4.56
N PRO A 20 1.12 0.97 3.32
CA PRO A 20 1.62 1.62 2.13
C PRO A 20 0.97 2.99 1.89
N PHE A 21 1.80 4.01 1.68
CA PHE A 21 1.40 5.33 1.22
C PHE A 21 1.07 5.26 -0.28
N VAL A 22 -0.19 5.03 -0.61
CA VAL A 22 -0.66 4.72 -1.98
C VAL A 22 -1.74 5.64 -2.52
N ASP A 23 -2.32 6.50 -1.70
CA ASP A 23 -3.30 7.53 -2.11
C ASP A 23 -2.70 8.92 -1.93
N VAL A 24 -1.55 9.14 -2.58
CA VAL A 24 -0.66 10.30 -2.36
C VAL A 24 -1.40 11.62 -2.51
N ILE A 25 -2.15 11.80 -3.58
CA ILE A 25 -2.83 13.07 -3.87
C ILE A 25 -3.87 13.41 -2.81
N ASN A 26 -4.76 12.47 -2.47
CA ASN A 26 -5.82 12.75 -1.50
C ASN A 26 -5.27 12.98 -0.09
N THR A 27 -4.26 12.22 0.31
CA THR A 27 -3.61 12.39 1.62
C THR A 27 -2.89 13.73 1.70
N MET A 28 -2.15 14.11 0.66
CA MET A 28 -1.40 15.38 0.65
C MET A 28 -2.30 16.61 0.45
N LEU A 29 -3.54 16.45 -0.02
CA LEU A 29 -4.56 17.52 -0.06
C LEU A 29 -5.29 17.71 1.27
N ASP A 30 -5.22 16.75 2.18
CA ASP A 30 -5.87 16.82 3.49
C ASP A 30 -4.89 17.33 4.56
N ASP A 31 -4.87 18.64 4.75
CA ASP A 31 -4.02 19.33 5.74
C ASP A 31 -4.44 19.07 7.21
N THR A 32 -5.55 18.38 7.43
CA THR A 32 -5.98 17.96 8.77
C THR A 32 -5.27 16.70 9.26
N LEU A 33 -4.61 15.96 8.36
CA LEU A 33 -3.85 14.77 8.71
C LEU A 33 -2.50 15.15 9.37
N PRO A 34 -2.04 14.37 10.37
CA PRO A 34 -0.93 14.77 11.23
C PRO A 34 0.39 15.06 10.51
N LEU A 35 0.69 14.36 9.42
CA LEU A 35 1.98 14.47 8.72
C LEU A 35 1.93 15.34 7.47
N THR A 36 0.77 15.54 6.86
CA THR A 36 0.61 16.15 5.54
C THR A 36 1.37 17.46 5.35
N VAL A 37 1.12 18.45 6.20
CA VAL A 37 1.77 19.77 6.06
C VAL A 37 3.28 19.70 6.28
N GLY A 38 3.72 18.87 7.22
CA GLY A 38 5.16 18.66 7.51
C GLY A 38 5.91 17.99 6.37
N GLU A 39 5.21 17.20 5.57
CA GLU A 39 5.79 16.40 4.48
C GLU A 39 5.73 17.08 3.11
N TYR A 40 5.18 18.30 3.01
CA TYR A 40 5.21 19.08 1.75
C TYR A 40 6.63 19.29 1.21
N ILE A 41 7.63 19.35 2.08
CA ILE A 41 9.03 19.50 1.68
C ILE A 41 9.62 18.21 1.09
N GLU A 42 9.00 17.06 1.35
CA GLU A 42 9.44 15.75 0.87
C GLU A 42 8.71 15.34 -0.39
N TRP A 43 7.37 15.42 -0.37
CA TRP A 43 6.52 14.92 -1.46
C TRP A 43 6.09 15.99 -2.45
N GLY A 44 6.07 17.25 -2.03
CA GLY A 44 5.50 18.37 -2.74
C GLY A 44 4.18 18.86 -2.10
N ASN A 45 3.81 20.10 -2.40
CA ASN A 45 2.56 20.71 -1.98
C ASN A 45 1.53 20.66 -3.12
N PRO A 46 0.48 19.83 -3.03
CA PRO A 46 -0.50 19.67 -4.12
C PRO A 46 -1.38 20.91 -4.34
N ASN A 47 -1.30 21.93 -3.47
CA ASN A 47 -1.93 23.23 -3.73
C ASN A 47 -1.15 24.07 -4.74
N ILE A 48 0.05 23.65 -5.15
CA ILE A 48 0.86 24.21 -6.22
C ILE A 48 0.69 23.32 -7.45
N GLU A 49 0.15 23.84 -8.54
CA GLU A 49 -0.21 23.08 -9.74
C GLU A 49 0.95 22.25 -10.31
N GLU A 50 2.15 22.78 -10.31
CA GLU A 50 3.33 22.08 -10.81
C GLU A 50 3.66 20.87 -9.93
N GLU A 51 3.66 21.03 -8.61
CA GLU A 51 3.96 19.98 -7.64
C GLU A 51 2.84 18.93 -7.59
N PHE A 52 1.57 19.35 -7.72
CA PHE A 52 0.44 18.44 -7.90
C PHE A 52 0.65 17.51 -9.10
N ASN A 53 1.05 18.07 -10.24
CA ASN A 53 1.28 17.29 -11.45
C ASN A 53 2.45 16.30 -11.30
N TRP A 54 3.52 16.67 -10.59
CA TRP A 54 4.61 15.72 -10.27
C TRP A 54 4.11 14.56 -9.41
N MET A 55 3.34 14.84 -8.37
CA MET A 55 2.79 13.84 -7.47
C MET A 55 1.78 12.92 -8.18
N LEU A 56 0.89 13.52 -8.99
CA LEU A 56 -0.11 12.78 -9.77
C LEU A 56 0.54 11.78 -10.73
N ALA A 57 1.69 12.13 -11.31
CA ALA A 57 2.38 11.27 -12.26
C ALA A 57 2.84 9.92 -11.68
N TYR A 58 3.02 9.82 -10.35
CA TYR A 58 3.41 8.57 -9.72
C TYR A 58 2.45 8.05 -8.64
N SER A 59 1.44 8.82 -8.25
CA SER A 59 0.49 8.41 -7.20
C SER A 59 -0.12 7.04 -7.48
N PRO A 60 0.13 6.03 -6.63
CA PRO A 60 -0.23 4.65 -6.97
C PRO A 60 -1.72 4.43 -7.20
N TYR A 61 -2.57 5.04 -6.38
CA TYR A 61 -4.02 4.91 -6.49
C TYR A 61 -4.53 5.48 -7.81
N ASP A 62 -4.02 6.64 -8.21
CA ASP A 62 -4.49 7.38 -9.38
C ASP A 62 -4.04 6.71 -10.69
N ASN A 63 -2.86 6.08 -10.68
CA ASN A 63 -2.26 5.42 -11.83
C ASN A 63 -2.53 3.90 -11.90
N LEU A 64 -3.56 3.40 -11.22
CA LEU A 64 -4.03 2.04 -11.42
C LEU A 64 -4.71 1.90 -12.79
N GLU A 65 -4.29 0.92 -13.56
CA GLU A 65 -4.79 0.61 -14.90
C GLU A 65 -5.29 -0.83 -15.00
N ALA A 66 -6.07 -1.12 -16.05
CA ALA A 66 -6.50 -2.49 -16.38
C ALA A 66 -5.32 -3.25 -16.99
N LYS A 67 -4.56 -3.96 -16.16
CA LYS A 67 -3.42 -4.79 -16.55
C LYS A 67 -3.18 -5.91 -15.55
N ASP A 68 -2.25 -6.80 -15.88
CA ASP A 68 -1.81 -7.86 -14.99
C ASP A 68 -0.86 -7.30 -13.91
N TYR A 69 -1.06 -7.70 -12.67
CA TYR A 69 -0.26 -7.33 -11.51
C TYR A 69 0.32 -8.56 -10.82
N PRO A 70 1.48 -8.45 -10.15
CA PRO A 70 2.01 -9.54 -9.35
C PRO A 70 1.09 -9.89 -8.18
N SER A 71 1.23 -11.12 -7.67
CA SER A 71 0.61 -11.50 -6.40
C SER A 71 0.91 -10.46 -5.33
N THR A 72 -0.11 -9.97 -4.64
CA THR A 72 0.05 -8.82 -3.74
C THR A 72 -0.56 -9.09 -2.38
N LEU A 73 0.22 -8.90 -1.32
CA LEU A 73 -0.24 -8.83 0.07
C LEU A 73 -0.15 -7.36 0.53
N VAL A 74 -1.24 -6.84 1.07
CA VAL A 74 -1.29 -5.50 1.67
C VAL A 74 -1.71 -5.64 3.12
N ARG A 75 -0.94 -5.06 4.03
CA ARG A 75 -1.24 -4.99 5.47
C ARG A 75 -1.37 -3.56 5.93
N THR A 76 -2.31 -3.31 6.85
CA THR A 76 -2.48 -2.01 7.52
C THR A 76 -3.00 -2.19 8.94
N GLY A 77 -2.78 -1.19 9.78
CA GLY A 77 -3.40 -1.07 11.10
C GLY A 77 -4.61 -0.14 11.05
N PHE A 78 -5.71 -0.52 11.69
CA PHE A 78 -6.92 0.31 11.72
C PHE A 78 -6.70 1.64 12.45
N ASN A 79 -5.83 1.64 13.47
CA ASN A 79 -5.49 2.82 14.26
C ASN A 79 -4.17 3.49 13.78
N ASP A 80 -3.80 3.29 12.53
CA ASP A 80 -2.62 3.94 11.96
C ASP A 80 -2.85 5.45 11.86
N SER A 81 -1.99 6.23 12.53
CA SER A 81 -2.04 7.69 12.57
C SER A 81 -1.05 8.37 11.60
N GLN A 82 -0.29 7.58 10.85
CA GLN A 82 0.68 8.07 9.87
C GLN A 82 0.20 7.84 8.44
N VAL A 83 -0.18 6.58 8.13
CA VAL A 83 -0.79 6.22 6.86
C VAL A 83 -2.16 5.61 7.15
N MET A 84 -3.20 6.38 6.92
CA MET A 84 -4.56 6.02 7.31
C MET A 84 -5.02 4.75 6.60
N TYR A 85 -5.69 3.85 7.33
CA TYR A 85 -6.10 2.53 6.82
C TYR A 85 -6.95 2.59 5.54
N TRP A 86 -7.63 3.69 5.30
CA TRP A 86 -8.47 3.84 4.11
C TRP A 86 -7.67 4.02 2.81
N GLU A 87 -6.41 4.48 2.87
CA GLU A 87 -5.54 4.55 1.70
C GLU A 87 -5.33 3.17 1.06
N PRO A 88 -4.74 2.19 1.77
CA PRO A 88 -4.59 0.86 1.23
C PRO A 88 -5.94 0.17 0.97
N ALA A 89 -6.99 0.46 1.75
CA ALA A 89 -8.31 -0.11 1.51
C ALA A 89 -8.90 0.33 0.16
N LYS A 90 -8.85 1.63 -0.14
CA LYS A 90 -9.28 2.19 -1.43
C LYS A 90 -8.44 1.64 -2.58
N TYR A 91 -7.11 1.61 -2.41
CA TYR A 91 -6.18 1.09 -3.40
C TYR A 91 -6.49 -0.36 -3.75
N VAL A 92 -6.63 -1.22 -2.74
CA VAL A 92 -6.97 -2.64 -2.94
C VAL A 92 -8.34 -2.81 -3.60
N ALA A 93 -9.35 -2.06 -3.16
CA ALA A 93 -10.70 -2.14 -3.72
C ALA A 93 -10.70 -1.76 -5.21
N ARG A 94 -10.02 -0.67 -5.59
CA ARG A 94 -9.89 -0.24 -6.98
C ARG A 94 -9.10 -1.25 -7.81
N LYS A 95 -7.95 -1.71 -7.29
CA LYS A 95 -7.10 -2.70 -7.97
C LYS A 95 -7.83 -4.01 -8.23
N ARG A 96 -8.60 -4.54 -7.26
CA ARG A 96 -9.44 -5.74 -7.44
C ARG A 96 -10.45 -5.60 -8.56
N ARG A 97 -10.99 -4.40 -8.74
CA ARG A 97 -12.01 -4.13 -9.76
C ARG A 97 -11.43 -4.09 -11.17
N ILE A 98 -10.17 -3.67 -11.33
CA ILE A 98 -9.64 -3.34 -12.66
C ILE A 98 -8.54 -4.29 -13.15
N LYS A 99 -7.85 -5.03 -12.25
CA LYS A 99 -6.80 -5.96 -12.66
C LYS A 99 -7.36 -7.05 -13.61
N THR A 100 -6.54 -7.48 -14.55
CA THR A 100 -6.92 -8.46 -15.59
C THR A 100 -6.41 -9.87 -15.32
N ASP A 101 -5.49 -10.01 -14.40
CA ASP A 101 -4.89 -11.27 -13.95
C ASP A 101 -5.73 -12.00 -12.90
N SER A 102 -5.37 -13.27 -12.61
CA SER A 102 -5.94 -14.10 -11.54
C SER A 102 -5.05 -14.17 -10.29
N ASN A 103 -3.95 -13.43 -10.25
CA ASN A 103 -3.01 -13.46 -9.12
C ASN A 103 -3.68 -13.03 -7.80
N PRO A 104 -3.35 -13.65 -6.67
CA PRO A 104 -3.92 -13.26 -5.38
C PRO A 104 -3.66 -11.80 -5.02
N LEU A 105 -4.70 -11.12 -4.53
CA LEU A 105 -4.61 -9.80 -3.94
C LEU A 105 -5.25 -9.85 -2.55
N LEU A 106 -4.41 -10.03 -1.54
CA LEU A 106 -4.82 -10.12 -0.14
C LEU A 106 -4.75 -8.75 0.53
N PHE A 107 -5.71 -8.50 1.41
CA PHE A 107 -5.72 -7.31 2.25
C PHE A 107 -6.02 -7.69 3.69
N ILE A 108 -5.10 -7.37 4.59
CA ILE A 108 -5.20 -7.66 6.01
C ILE A 108 -5.17 -6.34 6.77
N THR A 109 -6.23 -6.11 7.56
CA THR A 109 -6.30 -4.98 8.47
C THR A 109 -6.27 -5.50 9.91
N ASP A 110 -5.26 -5.12 10.68
CA ASP A 110 -5.25 -5.34 12.12
C ASP A 110 -6.10 -4.26 12.79
N LEU A 111 -7.20 -4.67 13.41
CA LEU A 111 -8.16 -3.76 14.04
C LEU A 111 -7.68 -3.17 15.37
N SER A 112 -6.59 -3.71 15.92
CA SER A 112 -6.05 -3.32 17.23
C SER A 112 -4.75 -2.52 17.13
N SER A 113 -4.03 -2.60 16.02
CA SER A 113 -2.71 -1.99 15.85
C SER A 113 -2.75 -0.65 15.11
N GLY A 114 -1.68 0.13 15.30
CA GLY A 114 -1.34 1.32 14.53
C GLY A 114 -0.24 1.05 13.51
N HIS A 115 0.53 2.08 13.18
CA HIS A 115 1.57 2.03 12.14
C HIS A 115 2.65 0.95 12.36
N GLY A 116 3.01 0.69 13.59
CA GLY A 116 4.03 -0.31 13.96
C GLY A 116 3.55 -1.77 13.94
N GLY A 117 2.29 -2.03 13.60
CA GLY A 117 1.72 -3.38 13.67
C GLY A 117 1.48 -3.88 15.09
N ALA A 118 1.36 -5.18 15.27
CA ALA A 118 1.08 -5.80 16.56
C ALA A 118 2.19 -5.56 17.58
N SER A 119 1.85 -5.02 18.76
CA SER A 119 2.80 -4.70 19.83
C SER A 119 3.21 -5.90 20.69
N GLY A 120 2.44 -6.97 20.67
CA GLY A 120 2.74 -8.20 21.41
C GLY A 120 3.82 -9.05 20.72
N ARG A 121 4.84 -9.50 21.48
CA ARG A 121 5.93 -10.32 20.93
C ARG A 121 5.42 -11.54 20.16
N TYR A 122 4.46 -12.26 20.71
CA TYR A 122 3.90 -13.46 20.08
C TYR A 122 2.94 -13.11 18.93
N ASP A 123 2.24 -12.00 19.04
CA ASP A 123 1.35 -11.52 17.96
C ASP A 123 2.17 -11.11 16.74
N ALA A 124 3.27 -10.38 16.94
CA ALA A 124 4.20 -10.03 15.87
C ALA A 124 4.82 -11.28 15.20
N MET A 125 5.17 -12.30 15.99
CA MET A 125 5.68 -13.57 15.44
C MET A 125 4.61 -14.33 14.64
N ARG A 126 3.35 -14.32 15.11
CA ARG A 126 2.23 -14.91 14.38
C ARG A 126 2.00 -14.20 13.05
N ASP A 127 2.02 -12.88 13.04
CA ASP A 127 1.86 -12.11 11.82
C ASP A 127 2.99 -12.40 10.83
N LEU A 128 4.21 -12.43 11.31
CA LEU A 128 5.37 -12.78 10.50
C LEU A 128 5.27 -14.21 9.92
N SER A 129 4.74 -15.17 10.71
CA SER A 129 4.54 -16.53 10.21
C SER A 129 3.53 -16.61 9.07
N TRP A 130 2.45 -15.83 9.13
CA TRP A 130 1.51 -15.70 8.04
C TRP A 130 2.16 -15.14 6.78
N ASP A 131 2.99 -14.10 6.94
CA ASP A 131 3.67 -13.45 5.83
C ASP A 131 4.65 -14.41 5.14
N TYR A 132 5.44 -15.14 5.92
CA TYR A 132 6.34 -16.14 5.35
C TYR A 132 5.61 -17.33 4.73
N THR A 133 4.50 -17.77 5.31
CA THR A 133 3.68 -18.85 4.73
C THR A 133 3.16 -18.42 3.35
N TRP A 134 2.62 -17.21 3.25
CA TRP A 134 2.15 -16.67 1.98
C TRP A 134 3.28 -16.48 0.97
N LEU A 135 4.44 -15.97 1.43
CA LEU A 135 5.63 -15.81 0.60
C LEU A 135 6.08 -17.15 0.01
N CYS A 136 6.20 -18.17 0.84
CA CYS A 136 6.62 -19.51 0.41
C CYS A 136 5.61 -20.13 -0.56
N ASP A 137 4.32 -20.00 -0.28
CA ASP A 137 3.24 -20.47 -1.18
C ASP A 137 3.34 -19.81 -2.57
N GLN A 138 3.49 -18.48 -2.63
CA GLN A 138 3.57 -17.77 -3.90
C GLN A 138 4.88 -17.99 -4.68
N LEU A 139 5.93 -18.44 -4.01
CA LEU A 139 7.22 -18.79 -4.61
C LEU A 139 7.40 -20.29 -4.86
N ASP A 140 6.40 -21.12 -4.57
CA ASP A 140 6.45 -22.59 -4.67
C ASP A 140 7.57 -23.21 -3.81
N VAL A 141 7.93 -22.55 -2.69
CA VAL A 141 8.91 -23.04 -1.74
C VAL A 141 8.23 -23.99 -0.76
N LYS A 142 8.70 -25.24 -0.70
CA LYS A 142 8.23 -26.22 0.28
C LYS A 142 8.88 -25.94 1.63
N ILE A 143 8.07 -25.76 2.65
CA ILE A 143 8.47 -25.63 4.05
C ILE A 143 8.45 -27.00 4.71
#